data_ba1fd5172f84372373be0577d98c00ee
#
_entry.id   ba1fd5172f84372373be0577d98c00ee
#
_cell.length_a   1.000
_cell.length_b   1.000
_cell.length_c   1.000
_cell.angle_alpha   90.00
_cell.angle_beta   90.00
_cell.angle_gamma   90.00
#
_symmetry.space_group_name_H-M   'P 1'
#
loop_
_entity.id
_entity.type
_entity.pdbx_description
1 polymer ?
#
loop_
_entity_poly.entity_id
_entity_poly.type
_entity_poly.pdbx_seq_one_letter_code
_entity_poly.pdbx_strand_id
1 'polypeptide(L)'
;VMDYVQVNKYLYWCGDSAYYNTMVDVREHPHTCSGEHLIDYKGVYDYAMALDYNPQCIIGKGSAIFLHCKGNTGSTGGCIGINRSNMIKVLQTAQEGAKICIYPE
;
A
#
# COMPACT_ATOMS: atom_id res chain seq x y z
N VAL A 1 15.78 7.68 -4.98
CA VAL A 1 15.05 6.70 -4.19
C VAL A 1 14.04 7.44 -3.31
N MET A 2 12.81 6.97 -3.31
CA MET A 2 11.74 7.55 -2.50
C MET A 2 11.88 7.11 -1.04
N ASP A 3 11.29 7.89 -0.14
CA ASP A 3 11.25 7.51 1.28
C ASP A 3 10.55 6.16 1.46
N TYR A 4 11.03 5.38 2.39
CA TYR A 4 10.47 4.06 2.67
C TYR A 4 10.48 3.75 4.16
N VAL A 5 9.63 2.80 4.55
CA VAL A 5 9.65 2.21 5.88
C VAL A 5 9.67 0.70 5.75
N GLN A 6 10.27 0.03 6.72
CA GLN A 6 10.22 -1.42 6.79
C GLN A 6 8.95 -1.84 7.51
N VAL A 7 8.19 -2.76 6.91
CA VAL A 7 6.96 -3.28 7.51
C VAL A 7 7.29 -3.97 8.84
N ASN A 8 6.54 -3.66 9.87
CA ASN A 8 6.67 -4.26 11.19
C ASN A 8 5.29 -4.45 11.84
N LYS A 9 5.27 -5.06 13.01
CA LYS A 9 4.00 -5.41 13.69
C LYS A 9 3.19 -4.22 14.19
N TYR A 10 3.72 -3.00 14.13
CA TYR A 10 3.04 -1.79 14.60
C TYR A 10 2.39 -0.98 13.48
N LEU A 11 2.60 -1.36 12.23
CA LEU A 11 2.12 -0.58 11.08
C LEU A 11 0.78 -1.09 10.58
N TYR A 12 -0.17 -0.18 10.49
CA TYR A 12 -1.51 -0.41 9.94
C TYR A 12 -1.81 0.59 8.85
N TRP A 13 -2.54 0.16 7.84
CA TRP A 13 -3.18 1.09 6.91
C TRP A 13 -4.62 1.22 7.32
N CYS A 14 -4.97 2.36 7.91
CA CYS A 14 -6.25 2.52 8.59
C CYS A 14 -7.40 2.75 7.62
N GLY A 15 -8.53 2.11 7.92
CA GLY A 15 -9.78 2.28 7.21
C GLY A 15 -10.88 2.96 8.02
N ASP A 16 -10.59 3.36 9.26
CA ASP A 16 -11.56 4.06 10.10
C ASP A 16 -11.56 5.56 9.84
N SER A 17 -12.57 6.26 10.37
CA SER A 17 -12.79 7.67 10.05
C SER A 17 -11.67 8.60 10.52
N ALA A 18 -10.96 8.26 11.58
CA ALA A 18 -9.94 9.13 12.16
C ALA A 18 -8.68 9.19 11.30
N TYR A 19 -8.30 8.07 10.69
CA TYR A 19 -7.03 7.94 9.95
C TYR A 19 -7.23 7.28 8.58
N TYR A 20 -8.38 7.47 7.98
CA TYR A 20 -8.77 6.81 6.74
C TYR A 20 -7.73 7.04 5.64
N ASN A 21 -7.32 5.93 5.00
CA ASN A 21 -6.36 5.93 3.89
C ASN A 21 -4.98 6.50 4.28
N THR A 22 -4.55 6.26 5.52
CA THR A 22 -3.21 6.62 5.96
C THR A 22 -2.52 5.46 6.68
N MET A 23 -1.19 5.45 6.64
CA MET A 23 -0.39 4.50 7.40
C MET A 23 -0.20 5.01 8.82
N VAL A 24 -0.49 4.18 9.81
CA VAL A 24 -0.37 4.54 11.23
C VAL A 24 0.57 3.58 11.94
N ASP A 25 1.51 4.14 12.69
CA ASP A 25 2.30 3.39 13.65
C ASP A 25 1.60 3.54 15.01
N VAL A 26 1.04 2.43 15.52
CA VAL A 26 0.24 2.47 16.75
C VAL A 26 1.04 2.77 17.99
N ARG A 27 2.37 2.77 17.93
CA ARG A 27 3.21 3.24 19.04
C ARG A 27 3.20 4.76 19.15
N GLU A 28 3.15 5.46 18.01
CA GLU A 28 3.13 6.93 17.96
C GLU A 28 1.73 7.48 18.13
N HIS A 29 0.75 6.76 17.59
CA HIS A 29 -0.67 7.14 17.65
C HIS A 29 -1.46 5.97 18.21
N PRO A 30 -1.50 5.79 19.56
CA PRO A 30 -2.25 4.70 20.18
C PRO A 30 -3.70 4.72 19.72
N HIS A 31 -4.06 3.76 18.87
CA HIS A 31 -5.35 3.75 18.19
C HIS A 31 -5.63 2.34 17.67
N THR A 32 -6.86 1.90 17.75
CA THR A 32 -7.27 0.63 17.17
C THR A 32 -7.74 0.87 15.74
N CYS A 33 -6.87 0.52 14.78
CA CYS A 33 -7.19 0.70 13.37
C CYS A 33 -8.06 -0.45 12.87
N SER A 34 -9.17 -0.13 12.21
CA SER A 34 -9.96 -1.06 11.44
C SER A 34 -9.48 -1.01 9.99
N GLY A 35 -8.39 -1.68 9.69
CA GLY A 35 -7.80 -1.66 8.36
C GLY A 35 -6.84 -2.81 8.20
N GLU A 36 -5.85 -2.65 7.34
CA GLU A 36 -4.90 -3.71 7.07
C GLU A 36 -3.70 -3.63 8.03
N HIS A 37 -3.49 -4.70 8.78
CA HIS A 37 -2.27 -4.90 9.53
C HIS A 37 -1.21 -5.39 8.55
N LEU A 38 -0.31 -4.50 8.14
CA LEU A 38 0.52 -4.73 6.95
C LEU A 38 1.37 -6.00 7.02
N ILE A 39 1.91 -6.33 8.19
CA ILE A 39 2.77 -7.50 8.32
C ILE A 39 2.03 -8.84 8.12
N ASP A 40 0.71 -8.85 8.25
CA ASP A 40 -0.09 -10.07 8.05
C ASP A 40 -0.20 -10.48 6.58
N TYR A 41 0.19 -9.58 5.66
CA TYR A 41 0.09 -9.81 4.22
C TYR A 41 1.45 -10.25 3.64
N LYS A 42 2.01 -11.31 4.21
CA LYS A 42 3.28 -11.86 3.73
C LYS A 42 3.20 -12.26 2.26
N GLY A 43 4.28 -11.98 1.53
CA GLY A 43 4.36 -12.23 0.10
C GLY A 43 3.74 -11.12 -0.73
N VAL A 44 2.69 -10.49 -0.25
CA VAL A 44 2.01 -9.38 -0.95
C VAL A 44 2.70 -8.05 -0.64
N TYR A 45 2.84 -7.72 0.64
CA TYR A 45 3.44 -6.47 1.09
C TYR A 45 4.91 -6.62 1.49
N ASP A 46 5.59 -7.68 1.04
CA ASP A 46 7.04 -7.78 1.18
C ASP A 46 7.74 -6.61 0.50
N TYR A 47 7.21 -6.20 -0.65
CA TYR A 47 7.59 -4.99 -1.37
C TYR A 47 6.32 -4.35 -1.89
N ALA A 48 6.10 -3.11 -1.49
CA ALA A 48 4.88 -2.40 -1.88
C ALA A 48 5.14 -0.90 -1.98
N MET A 49 4.33 -0.23 -2.77
CA MET A 49 4.36 1.21 -2.93
C MET A 49 2.94 1.73 -2.84
N ALA A 50 2.69 2.62 -1.89
CA ALA A 50 1.39 3.27 -1.78
C ALA A 50 1.19 4.20 -2.97
N LEU A 51 0.05 4.08 -3.63
CA LEU A 51 -0.30 4.94 -4.74
C LEU A 51 -1.03 6.18 -4.22
N ASP A 52 -0.83 7.28 -4.92
CA ASP A 52 -1.47 8.56 -4.59
C ASP A 52 -2.93 8.56 -5.09
N TYR A 53 -3.65 7.56 -4.62
CA TYR A 53 -5.07 7.37 -4.90
C TYR A 53 -5.86 7.84 -3.69
N ASN A 54 -6.85 8.72 -3.91
CA ASN A 54 -7.60 9.35 -2.83
C ASN A 54 -6.67 10.03 -1.80
N PRO A 55 -5.78 10.94 -2.25
CA PRO A 55 -4.81 11.58 -1.36
C PRO A 55 -5.47 12.50 -0.32
N GLN A 56 -6.70 12.90 -0.55
CA GLN A 56 -7.50 13.73 0.36
C GLN A 56 -8.15 12.91 1.47
N CYS A 57 -8.00 11.58 1.42
CA CYS A 57 -8.49 10.67 2.45
C CYS A 57 -10.01 10.77 2.68
N ILE A 58 -10.76 10.90 1.59
CA ILE A 58 -12.22 11.01 1.64
C ILE A 58 -12.81 9.62 1.89
N ILE A 59 -13.54 9.46 2.99
CA ILE A 59 -14.17 8.19 3.37
C ILE A 59 -15.11 7.71 2.25
N GLY A 60 -15.00 6.45 1.88
CA GLY A 60 -15.81 5.83 0.84
C GLY A 60 -15.24 5.97 -0.57
N LYS A 61 -14.17 6.75 -0.77
CA LYS A 61 -13.55 6.91 -2.09
C LYS A 61 -12.40 5.96 -2.37
N GLY A 62 -12.05 5.13 -1.42
CA GLY A 62 -11.04 4.09 -1.58
C GLY A 62 -9.86 4.25 -0.65
N SER A 63 -9.32 3.14 -0.18
CA SER A 63 -8.21 3.08 0.77
C SER A 63 -7.33 1.89 0.45
N ALA A 64 -6.07 1.95 0.87
CA ALA A 64 -5.10 0.87 0.73
C ALA A 64 -4.88 0.45 -0.74
N ILE A 65 -4.74 1.42 -1.62
CA ILE A 65 -4.46 1.16 -3.04
C ILE A 65 -2.95 1.20 -3.26
N PHE A 66 -2.39 0.03 -3.49
CA PHE A 66 -0.95 -0.16 -3.61
C PHE A 66 -0.55 -0.83 -4.92
N LEU A 67 0.68 -0.57 -5.35
CA LEU A 67 1.42 -1.47 -6.22
C LEU A 67 2.17 -2.44 -5.31
N HIS A 68 2.00 -3.73 -5.48
CA HIS A 68 2.59 -4.72 -4.57
C HIS A 68 2.97 -6.00 -5.31
N CYS A 69 3.59 -6.93 -4.59
CA CYS A 69 3.91 -8.24 -5.12
C CYS A 69 2.64 -9.02 -5.42
N LYS A 70 2.67 -9.76 -6.51
CA LYS A 70 1.56 -10.61 -6.93
C LYS A 70 1.32 -11.69 -5.88
N GLY A 71 0.08 -11.80 -5.43
CA GLY A 71 -0.32 -12.87 -4.50
C GLY A 71 -0.69 -14.15 -5.25
N ASN A 72 -1.27 -15.09 -4.50
CA ASN A 72 -1.68 -16.40 -5.03
C ASN A 72 -3.03 -16.35 -5.75
N THR A 73 -3.72 -15.23 -5.67
CA THR A 73 -5.01 -15.06 -6.35
C THR A 73 -4.82 -14.32 -7.67
N GLY A 74 -5.71 -14.54 -8.62
CA GLY A 74 -5.66 -13.89 -9.93
C GLY A 74 -6.19 -12.46 -9.94
N SER A 75 -6.67 -11.95 -8.81
CA SER A 75 -7.28 -10.61 -8.74
C SER A 75 -7.00 -9.95 -7.42
N THR A 76 -7.21 -8.61 -7.38
CA THR A 76 -7.09 -7.78 -6.18
C THR A 76 -8.38 -6.98 -6.00
N GLY A 77 -8.54 -6.36 -4.83
CA GLY A 77 -9.66 -5.47 -4.55
C GLY A 77 -9.49 -4.05 -5.07
N GLY A 78 -8.52 -3.81 -5.94
CA GLY A 78 -8.22 -2.48 -6.50
C GLY A 78 -6.73 -2.19 -6.60
N CYS A 79 -5.90 -2.93 -5.90
CA CYS A 79 -4.45 -2.83 -5.99
C CYS A 79 -3.92 -3.40 -7.30
N ILE A 80 -2.68 -3.06 -7.62
CA ILE A 80 -1.98 -3.58 -8.78
C ILE A 80 -0.91 -4.56 -8.31
N GLY A 81 -1.02 -5.82 -8.69
CA GLY A 81 -0.06 -6.86 -8.35
C GLY A 81 0.89 -7.15 -9.51
N ILE A 82 2.19 -7.15 -9.24
CA ILE A 82 3.21 -7.50 -10.22
C ILE A 82 4.18 -8.53 -9.64
N ASN A 83 4.97 -9.15 -10.49
CA ASN A 83 5.97 -10.12 -10.05
C ASN A 83 6.95 -9.48 -9.06
N ARG A 84 7.38 -10.26 -8.06
CA ARG A 84 8.29 -9.79 -7.02
C ARG A 84 9.57 -9.17 -7.58
N SER A 85 10.18 -9.80 -8.58
CA SER A 85 11.39 -9.27 -9.20
C SER A 85 11.17 -7.92 -9.85
N ASN A 86 10.02 -7.72 -10.48
CA ASN A 86 9.66 -6.45 -11.09
C ASN A 86 9.35 -5.40 -10.01
N MET A 87 8.71 -5.79 -8.91
CA MET A 87 8.45 -4.89 -7.80
C MET A 87 9.73 -4.35 -7.19
N ILE A 88 10.73 -5.20 -7.02
CA ILE A 88 12.05 -4.78 -6.52
C ILE A 88 12.68 -3.76 -7.47
N LYS A 89 12.62 -4.00 -8.79
CA LYS A 89 13.14 -3.04 -9.78
C LYS A 89 12.43 -1.69 -9.70
N VAL A 90 11.12 -1.70 -9.54
CA VAL A 90 10.34 -0.46 -9.39
C VAL A 90 10.80 0.32 -8.17
N LEU A 91 10.94 -0.34 -7.02
CA LEU A 91 11.40 0.32 -5.79
C LEU A 91 12.81 0.89 -5.92
N GLN A 92 13.68 0.25 -6.69
CA GLN A 92 15.05 0.70 -6.91
C GLN A 92 15.15 1.89 -7.85
N THR A 93 14.19 2.06 -8.76
CA THR A 93 14.29 3.03 -9.86
C THR A 93 13.22 4.13 -9.84
N ALA A 94 12.10 3.92 -9.16
CA ALA A 94 11.02 4.91 -9.15
C ALA A 94 11.43 6.18 -8.42
N GLN A 95 10.95 7.31 -8.92
CA GLN A 95 11.17 8.64 -8.34
C GLN A 95 9.82 9.32 -8.13
N GLU A 96 9.79 10.35 -7.30
CA GLU A 96 8.59 11.15 -7.11
C GLU A 96 8.09 11.68 -8.45
N GLY A 97 6.78 11.67 -8.62
CA GLY A 97 6.15 12.06 -9.88
C GLY A 97 5.98 10.93 -10.88
N ALA A 98 6.52 9.74 -10.62
CA ALA A 98 6.29 8.57 -11.44
C ALA A 98 4.80 8.24 -11.50
N LYS A 99 4.33 7.77 -12.65
CA LYS A 99 2.92 7.47 -12.87
C LYS A 99 2.75 6.03 -13.34
N ILE A 100 1.62 5.45 -12.97
CA ILE A 100 1.21 4.15 -13.48
C ILE A 100 0.14 4.37 -14.54
N CYS A 101 0.39 3.82 -15.73
CA CYS A 101 -0.58 3.86 -16.82
C CYS A 101 -1.14 2.46 -17.02
N ILE A 102 -2.46 2.36 -17.07
CA ILE A 102 -3.15 1.09 -17.29
C ILE A 102 -3.84 1.17 -18.64
N TYR A 103 -3.49 0.25 -19.53
CA TYR A 103 -4.05 0.22 -20.88
C TYR A 103 -5.01 -0.97 -21.00
N PRO A 104 -6.14 -0.81 -21.70
CA PRO A 104 -7.00 -1.94 -22.05
C PRO A 104 -6.27 -2.85 -23.05
N GLU A 105 -6.57 -4.11 -22.98
CA GLU A 105 -6.04 -5.08 -23.95
C GLU A 105 -6.67 -4.90 -25.33
#